data_e0452962281b7c883e3f438412c5df43
#
_entry.id   e0452962281b7c883e3f438412c5df43
#
_cell.length_a   1.000
_cell.length_b   1.000
_cell.length_c   1.000
_cell.angle_alpha   90.00
_cell.angle_beta   90.00
_cell.angle_gamma   90.00
#
_symmetry.space_group_name_H-M   'P 1'
#
loop_
_entity.id
_entity.type
_entity.pdbx_description
1 polymer ?
#
loop_
_entity_poly.entity_id
_entity_poly.type
_entity_poly.pdbx_seq_one_letter_code
_entity_poly.pdbx_strand_id
1 'polypeptide(L)'
;MTESNIKKVALVGGGVIGGGWATRCLANGLEVVLTDPRPEARDYVETMVADAWPVLEDAGLLSENKGQLHFAQDIAEAVQDADFVQENVPEREELKISVHEEISQHAREDVVIASSSSGLLPSRLQARCAYPERLMIGHPFAPVYLLLSLIHISEPTRPY
;
A
#
# COMPACT_ATOMS: atom_id res chain seq x y z
N MET A 1 22.65 -2.69 -9.87
CA MET A 1 21.34 -2.64 -9.16
C MET A 1 20.31 -2.99 -10.20
N THR A 2 19.57 -4.08 -10.01
CA THR A 2 18.43 -4.41 -10.88
C THR A 2 17.40 -3.30 -10.72
N GLU A 3 17.04 -2.62 -11.80
CA GLU A 3 15.93 -1.67 -11.80
C GLU A 3 14.69 -2.39 -11.28
N SER A 4 13.99 -1.76 -10.32
CA SER A 4 12.70 -2.25 -9.85
C SER A 4 11.72 -2.20 -11.02
N ASN A 5 11.09 -3.32 -11.34
CA ASN A 5 10.06 -3.37 -12.39
C ASN A 5 8.71 -2.80 -11.91
N ILE A 6 8.62 -2.34 -10.65
CA ILE A 6 7.40 -1.74 -10.10
C ILE A 6 7.23 -0.35 -10.69
N LYS A 7 6.13 -0.14 -11.39
CA LYS A 7 5.73 1.15 -11.99
C LYS A 7 4.39 1.62 -11.45
N LYS A 8 3.49 0.69 -11.14
CA LYS A 8 2.13 0.96 -10.68
C LYS A 8 1.89 0.31 -9.32
N VAL A 9 1.46 1.11 -8.36
CA VAL A 9 1.15 0.69 -6.98
C VAL A 9 -0.32 0.90 -6.69
N ALA A 10 -1.00 -0.16 -6.24
CA ALA A 10 -2.36 -0.04 -5.71
C ALA A 10 -2.33 0.20 -4.20
N LEU A 11 -3.10 1.16 -3.73
CA LEU A 11 -3.29 1.48 -2.31
C LEU A 11 -4.75 1.25 -1.92
N VAL A 12 -4.97 0.34 -0.99
CA VAL A 12 -6.30 0.05 -0.45
C VAL A 12 -6.42 0.68 0.93
N GLY A 13 -7.20 1.77 1.02
CA GLY A 13 -7.32 2.62 2.20
C GLY A 13 -6.51 3.91 2.08
N GLY A 14 -7.21 5.06 2.09
CA GLY A 14 -6.69 6.42 1.93
C GLY A 14 -6.58 7.21 3.24
N GLY A 15 -6.34 6.55 4.37
CA GLY A 15 -6.08 7.19 5.66
C GLY A 15 -4.66 7.77 5.76
N VAL A 16 -4.23 8.07 7.00
CA VAL A 16 -2.89 8.65 7.28
C VAL A 16 -1.77 7.78 6.68
N ILE A 17 -1.86 6.47 6.83
CA ILE A 17 -0.84 5.55 6.32
C ILE A 17 -0.90 5.46 4.79
N GLY A 18 -2.10 5.26 4.22
CA GLY A 18 -2.27 5.16 2.77
C GLY A 18 -1.93 6.46 2.03
N GLY A 19 -2.31 7.62 2.58
CA GLY A 19 -1.90 8.91 2.05
C GLY A 19 -0.39 9.14 2.10
N GLY A 20 0.25 8.69 3.18
CA GLY A 20 1.71 8.73 3.28
C GLY A 20 2.41 7.82 2.24
N TRP A 21 1.87 6.62 2.00
CA TRP A 21 2.32 5.74 0.91
C TRP A 21 2.12 6.38 -0.46
N ALA A 22 0.93 6.98 -0.71
CA ALA A 22 0.66 7.69 -1.96
C ALA A 22 1.71 8.78 -2.20
N THR A 23 1.94 9.63 -1.19
CA THR A 23 2.94 10.69 -1.26
C THR A 23 4.33 10.15 -1.60
N ARG A 24 4.77 9.09 -0.94
CA ARG A 24 6.11 8.52 -1.18
C ARG A 24 6.24 7.88 -2.56
N CYS A 25 5.22 7.14 -3.01
CA CYS A 25 5.20 6.54 -4.35
C CYS A 25 5.24 7.61 -5.44
N LEU A 26 4.42 8.66 -5.31
CA LEU A 26 4.40 9.79 -6.24
C LEU A 26 5.74 10.53 -6.30
N ALA A 27 6.40 10.71 -5.16
CA ALA A 27 7.73 11.33 -5.07
C ALA A 27 8.80 10.51 -5.80
N ASN A 28 8.61 9.21 -5.91
CA ASN A 28 9.50 8.31 -6.66
C ASN A 28 9.07 8.10 -8.13
N GLY A 29 8.12 8.85 -8.63
CA GLY A 29 7.67 8.79 -10.02
C GLY A 29 6.75 7.62 -10.36
N LEU A 30 6.21 6.92 -9.35
CA LEU A 30 5.33 5.76 -9.55
C LEU A 30 3.89 6.21 -9.84
N GLU A 31 3.19 5.44 -10.66
CA GLU A 31 1.74 5.53 -10.80
C GLU A 31 1.08 4.93 -9.55
N VAL A 32 0.12 5.66 -8.96
CA VAL A 32 -0.63 5.24 -7.78
C VAL A 32 -2.11 5.16 -8.13
N VAL A 33 -2.72 4.01 -7.86
CA VAL A 33 -4.17 3.83 -7.92
C VAL A 33 -4.68 3.57 -6.50
N LEU A 34 -5.49 4.48 -5.97
CA LEU A 34 -5.98 4.42 -4.60
C LEU A 34 -7.49 4.19 -4.57
N THR A 35 -7.94 3.31 -3.69
CA THR A 35 -9.36 3.13 -3.38
C THR A 35 -9.62 3.29 -1.89
N ASP A 36 -10.71 3.97 -1.55
CA ASP A 36 -11.23 4.11 -0.18
C ASP A 36 -12.75 4.34 -0.26
N PRO A 37 -13.56 3.66 0.55
CA PRO A 37 -15.02 3.80 0.48
C PRO A 37 -15.54 5.16 0.98
N ARG A 38 -14.71 5.96 1.64
CA ARG A 38 -15.10 7.27 2.16
C ARG A 38 -15.00 8.33 1.07
N PRO A 39 -16.06 9.11 0.81
CA PRO A 39 -16.07 10.13 -0.23
C PRO A 39 -15.02 11.23 -0.03
N GLU A 40 -14.70 11.55 1.23
CA GLU A 40 -13.70 12.57 1.57
C GLU A 40 -12.25 12.09 1.46
N ALA A 41 -12.01 10.81 1.22
CA ALA A 41 -10.66 10.26 1.17
C ALA A 41 -9.81 10.86 0.05
N ARG A 42 -10.44 11.19 -1.09
CA ARG A 42 -9.77 11.84 -2.21
C ARG A 42 -9.14 13.17 -1.77
N ASP A 43 -9.98 14.09 -1.27
CA ASP A 43 -9.53 15.43 -0.86
C ASP A 43 -8.50 15.34 0.26
N TYR A 44 -8.68 14.39 1.17
CA TYR A 44 -7.75 14.15 2.26
C TYR A 44 -6.35 13.72 1.76
N VAL A 45 -6.29 12.76 0.85
CA VAL A 45 -5.02 12.28 0.29
C VAL A 45 -4.36 13.35 -0.58
N GLU A 46 -5.11 14.05 -1.43
CA GLU A 46 -4.59 15.14 -2.27
C GLU A 46 -4.00 16.27 -1.41
N THR A 47 -4.68 16.64 -0.32
CA THR A 47 -4.18 17.63 0.65
C THR A 47 -2.89 17.14 1.30
N MET A 48 -2.85 15.91 1.79
CA MET A 48 -1.65 15.33 2.41
C MET A 48 -0.46 15.34 1.45
N VAL A 49 -0.67 14.97 0.19
CA VAL A 49 0.38 15.01 -0.84
C VAL A 49 0.89 16.44 -1.03
N ALA A 50 -0.02 17.42 -1.13
CA ALA A 50 0.35 18.82 -1.33
C ALA A 50 1.15 19.37 -0.15
N ASP A 51 0.73 19.08 1.08
CA ASP A 51 1.38 19.54 2.31
C ASP A 51 2.77 18.93 2.52
N ALA A 52 2.94 17.66 2.17
CA ALA A 52 4.21 16.95 2.33
C ALA A 52 5.22 17.26 1.20
N TRP A 53 4.77 17.74 0.06
CA TRP A 53 5.61 17.91 -1.13
C TRP A 53 6.81 18.84 -0.91
N PRO A 54 6.65 20.05 -0.32
CA PRO A 54 7.78 20.93 -0.03
C PRO A 54 8.83 20.29 0.90
N VAL A 55 8.38 19.49 1.86
CA VAL A 55 9.29 18.79 2.79
C VAL A 55 10.13 17.75 2.06
N LEU A 56 9.53 17.02 1.11
CA LEU A 56 10.25 16.05 0.28
C LEU A 56 11.24 16.75 -0.68
N GLU A 57 10.86 17.89 -1.21
CA GLU A 57 11.72 18.71 -2.08
C GLU A 57 12.95 19.21 -1.33
N ASP A 58 12.75 19.82 -0.16
CA ASP A 58 13.83 20.31 0.71
C ASP A 58 14.78 19.20 1.16
N ALA A 59 14.24 17.98 1.35
CA ALA A 59 15.02 16.80 1.71
C ALA A 59 15.73 16.13 0.52
N GLY A 60 15.52 16.60 -0.72
CA GLY A 60 16.09 15.99 -1.93
C GLY A 60 15.56 14.59 -2.22
N LEU A 61 14.29 14.31 -1.85
CA LEU A 61 13.66 13.00 -1.95
C LEU A 61 12.69 12.87 -3.14
N LEU A 62 12.70 13.82 -4.06
CA LEU A 62 11.89 13.77 -5.27
C LEU A 62 12.68 13.17 -6.43
N SER A 63 12.05 12.30 -7.20
CA SER A 63 12.55 11.88 -8.51
C SER A 63 12.39 13.01 -9.54
N GLU A 64 13.06 12.86 -10.70
CA GLU A 64 12.97 13.84 -11.81
C GLU A 64 11.51 14.01 -12.30
N ASN A 65 10.73 12.94 -12.27
CA ASN A 65 9.33 12.94 -12.69
C ASN A 65 8.42 12.65 -11.51
N LYS A 66 7.41 13.51 -11.32
CA LYS A 66 6.33 13.23 -10.36
C LYS A 66 5.45 12.09 -10.89
N GLY A 67 5.11 11.13 -10.04
CA GLY A 67 4.13 10.09 -10.33
C GLY A 67 2.71 10.64 -10.53
N GLN A 68 1.80 9.78 -10.95
CA GLN A 68 0.40 10.11 -11.18
C GLN A 68 -0.50 9.44 -10.15
N LEU A 69 -1.48 10.16 -9.61
CA LEU A 69 -2.46 9.65 -8.65
C LEU A 69 -3.83 9.49 -9.31
N HIS A 70 -4.36 8.30 -9.26
CA HIS A 70 -5.69 7.94 -9.73
C HIS A 70 -6.52 7.38 -8.57
N PHE A 71 -7.84 7.55 -8.64
CA PHE A 71 -8.77 7.00 -7.66
C PHE A 71 -9.69 6.00 -8.33
N ALA A 72 -9.65 4.76 -7.87
CA ALA A 72 -10.52 3.69 -8.31
C ALA A 72 -11.84 3.67 -7.51
N GLN A 73 -12.89 3.16 -8.12
CA GLN A 73 -14.20 3.04 -7.48
C GLN A 73 -14.23 1.92 -6.43
N ASP A 74 -13.48 0.84 -6.68
CA ASP A 74 -13.44 -0.34 -5.82
C ASP A 74 -12.04 -0.98 -5.81
N ILE A 75 -11.91 -2.05 -5.03
CA ILE A 75 -10.65 -2.78 -4.88
C ILE A 75 -10.28 -3.48 -6.20
N ALA A 76 -11.24 -4.08 -6.89
CA ALA A 76 -10.98 -4.81 -8.13
C ALA A 76 -10.35 -3.90 -9.19
N GLU A 77 -10.93 -2.71 -9.40
CA GLU A 77 -10.38 -1.71 -10.32
C GLU A 77 -8.98 -1.25 -9.90
N ALA A 78 -8.75 -1.07 -8.58
CA ALA A 78 -7.47 -0.58 -8.09
C ALA A 78 -6.32 -1.56 -8.32
N VAL A 79 -6.56 -2.87 -8.16
CA VAL A 79 -5.48 -3.87 -8.07
C VAL A 79 -5.22 -4.65 -9.36
N GLN A 80 -6.13 -4.65 -10.34
CA GLN A 80 -6.08 -5.52 -11.52
C GLN A 80 -4.78 -5.41 -12.33
N ASP A 81 -4.20 -4.21 -12.42
CA ASP A 81 -3.01 -3.92 -13.22
C ASP A 81 -1.82 -3.45 -12.35
N ALA A 82 -1.91 -3.60 -11.03
CA ALA A 82 -0.86 -3.17 -10.12
C ALA A 82 0.35 -4.12 -10.16
N ASP A 83 1.54 -3.55 -9.95
CA ASP A 83 2.79 -4.30 -9.78
C ASP A 83 3.07 -4.59 -8.29
N PHE A 84 2.42 -3.85 -7.40
CA PHE A 84 2.50 -4.00 -5.96
C PHE A 84 1.22 -3.48 -5.31
N VAL A 85 0.75 -4.14 -4.26
CA VAL A 85 -0.45 -3.73 -3.51
C VAL A 85 -0.09 -3.48 -2.06
N GLN A 86 -0.47 -2.31 -1.52
CA GLN A 86 -0.34 -1.98 -0.10
C GLN A 86 -1.71 -1.78 0.51
N GLU A 87 -2.08 -2.62 1.46
CA GLU A 87 -3.32 -2.52 2.23
C GLU A 87 -3.10 -1.67 3.48
N ASN A 88 -3.98 -0.67 3.69
CA ASN A 88 -3.92 0.32 4.77
C ASN A 88 -5.29 0.53 5.44
N VAL A 89 -6.17 -0.47 5.41
CA VAL A 89 -7.48 -0.34 6.06
C VAL A 89 -7.34 -0.43 7.59
N PRO A 90 -8.37 -0.01 8.38
CA PRO A 90 -8.30 -0.05 9.83
C PRO A 90 -7.90 -1.42 10.40
N GLU A 91 -7.18 -1.41 11.53
CA GLU A 91 -6.64 -2.61 12.21
C GLU A 91 -7.77 -3.44 12.85
N ARG A 92 -8.61 -4.04 12.01
CA ARG A 92 -9.70 -4.93 12.37
C ARG A 92 -9.55 -6.23 11.57
N GLU A 93 -9.34 -7.34 12.26
CA GLU A 93 -8.97 -8.62 11.67
C GLU A 93 -9.94 -9.07 10.57
N GLU A 94 -11.24 -9.15 10.85
CA GLU A 94 -12.23 -9.60 9.86
C GLU A 94 -12.32 -8.69 8.64
N LEU A 95 -12.18 -7.37 8.83
CA LEU A 95 -12.12 -6.43 7.73
C LEU A 95 -10.91 -6.68 6.84
N LYS A 96 -9.73 -6.83 7.45
CA LYS A 96 -8.50 -7.10 6.70
C LYS A 96 -8.55 -8.43 5.98
N ILE A 97 -9.09 -9.48 6.60
CA ILE A 97 -9.28 -10.79 5.96
C ILE A 97 -10.17 -10.65 4.71
N SER A 98 -11.31 -9.96 4.80
CA SER A 98 -12.19 -9.78 3.65
C SER A 98 -11.57 -8.92 2.55
N VAL A 99 -10.84 -7.88 2.92
CA VAL A 99 -10.12 -7.02 1.96
C VAL A 99 -8.99 -7.79 1.26
N HIS A 100 -8.20 -8.58 1.99
CA HIS A 100 -7.15 -9.41 1.38
C HIS A 100 -7.71 -10.51 0.49
N GLU A 101 -8.86 -11.10 0.86
CA GLU A 101 -9.59 -12.04 0.01
C GLU A 101 -9.92 -11.38 -1.34
N GLU A 102 -10.54 -10.20 -1.32
CA GLU A 102 -10.92 -9.45 -2.52
C GLU A 102 -9.69 -9.03 -3.35
N ILE A 103 -8.66 -8.47 -2.70
CA ILE A 103 -7.40 -8.13 -3.38
C ILE A 103 -6.82 -9.36 -4.09
N SER A 104 -6.75 -10.51 -3.40
CA SER A 104 -6.12 -11.72 -3.95
C SER A 104 -6.89 -12.35 -5.10
N GLN A 105 -8.21 -12.09 -5.21
CA GLN A 105 -9.05 -12.53 -6.30
C GLN A 105 -8.88 -11.71 -7.57
N HIS A 106 -8.52 -10.43 -7.45
CA HIS A 106 -8.49 -9.48 -8.56
C HIS A 106 -7.09 -9.03 -8.97
N ALA A 107 -6.11 -9.10 -8.07
CA ALA A 107 -4.71 -8.82 -8.40
C ALA A 107 -4.09 -9.97 -9.22
N ARG A 108 -3.13 -9.64 -10.07
CA ARG A 108 -2.35 -10.65 -10.82
C ARG A 108 -1.69 -11.65 -9.86
N GLU A 109 -1.50 -12.87 -10.30
CA GLU A 109 -0.96 -13.98 -9.49
C GLU A 109 0.48 -13.76 -8.99
N ASP A 110 1.25 -12.91 -9.66
CA ASP A 110 2.66 -12.63 -9.34
C ASP A 110 2.87 -11.41 -8.43
N VAL A 111 1.79 -10.70 -8.08
CA VAL A 111 1.86 -9.44 -7.32
C VAL A 111 1.99 -9.68 -5.82
N VAL A 112 2.94 -9.01 -5.19
CA VAL A 112 3.08 -8.98 -3.73
C VAL A 112 1.99 -8.09 -3.12
N ILE A 113 1.35 -8.60 -2.08
CA ILE A 113 0.34 -7.91 -1.28
C ILE A 113 0.94 -7.64 0.09
N ALA A 114 1.18 -6.38 0.42
CA ALA A 114 1.67 -5.98 1.73
C ALA A 114 0.54 -5.38 2.57
N SER A 115 0.51 -5.73 3.85
CA SER A 115 -0.42 -5.15 4.82
C SER A 115 0.32 -4.23 5.80
N SER A 116 -0.26 -3.07 6.09
CA SER A 116 0.23 -2.15 7.12
C SER A 116 -0.14 -2.60 8.55
N SER A 117 -0.60 -3.82 8.73
CA SER A 117 -0.96 -4.35 10.05
C SER A 117 0.24 -4.33 11.01
N SER A 118 -0.01 -3.96 12.26
CA SER A 118 1.02 -3.89 13.31
C SER A 118 1.02 -5.08 14.25
N GLY A 119 -0.11 -5.75 14.44
CA GLY A 119 -0.25 -6.78 15.45
C GLY A 119 -0.99 -8.06 15.02
N LEU A 120 -1.53 -8.10 13.81
CA LEU A 120 -2.24 -9.27 13.31
C LEU A 120 -1.27 -10.23 12.59
N LEU A 121 -1.45 -11.53 12.82
CA LEU A 121 -0.60 -12.56 12.22
C LEU A 121 -0.87 -12.70 10.71
N PRO A 122 0.16 -12.76 9.86
CA PRO A 122 0.00 -13.00 8.43
C PRO A 122 -0.85 -14.22 8.11
N SER A 123 -0.67 -15.35 8.80
CA SER A 123 -1.46 -16.58 8.60
C SER A 123 -2.95 -16.38 8.82
N ARG A 124 -3.35 -15.46 9.70
CA ARG A 124 -4.76 -15.13 9.89
C ARG A 124 -5.28 -14.22 8.79
N LEU A 125 -4.51 -13.20 8.41
CA LEU A 125 -4.90 -12.26 7.36
C LEU A 125 -5.03 -12.93 6.00
N GLN A 126 -4.20 -13.94 5.72
CA GLN A 126 -4.20 -14.67 4.44
C GLN A 126 -5.21 -15.83 4.38
N ALA A 127 -6.00 -16.06 5.44
CA ALA A 127 -6.82 -17.26 5.59
C ALA A 127 -7.82 -17.52 4.44
N ARG A 128 -8.23 -16.46 3.73
CA ARG A 128 -9.14 -16.56 2.58
C ARG A 128 -8.50 -16.12 1.26
N CYS A 129 -7.19 -15.83 1.24
CA CYS A 129 -6.50 -15.43 0.03
C CYS A 129 -6.42 -16.59 -0.97
N ALA A 130 -6.62 -16.28 -2.26
CA ALA A 130 -6.44 -17.25 -3.34
C ALA A 130 -4.98 -17.73 -3.44
N TYR A 131 -4.02 -16.82 -3.17
CA TYR A 131 -2.58 -17.06 -3.19
C TYR A 131 -1.96 -16.52 -1.90
N PRO A 132 -2.08 -17.25 -0.76
CA PRO A 132 -1.69 -16.74 0.56
C PRO A 132 -0.20 -16.41 0.68
N GLU A 133 0.66 -17.09 -0.09
CA GLU A 133 2.12 -16.89 -0.10
C GLU A 133 2.55 -15.51 -0.61
N ARG A 134 1.66 -14.77 -1.26
CA ARG A 134 1.92 -13.41 -1.75
C ARG A 134 1.70 -12.34 -0.69
N LEU A 135 1.02 -12.68 0.41
CA LEU A 135 0.72 -11.75 1.47
C LEU A 135 1.85 -11.67 2.49
N MET A 136 2.26 -10.46 2.78
CA MET A 136 3.27 -10.17 3.81
C MET A 136 2.86 -8.97 4.65
N ILE A 137 3.47 -8.82 5.81
CA ILE A 137 3.36 -7.58 6.58
C ILE A 137 4.46 -6.61 6.10
N GLY A 138 4.02 -5.44 5.67
CA GLY A 138 4.87 -4.30 5.32
C GLY A 138 4.51 -3.11 6.18
N HIS A 139 4.77 -3.21 7.49
CA HIS A 139 4.41 -2.17 8.46
C HIS A 139 5.33 -0.96 8.33
N PRO A 140 4.83 0.23 7.94
CA PRO A 140 5.65 1.42 7.80
C PRO A 140 5.85 2.15 9.12
N PHE A 141 6.91 2.93 9.20
CA PHE A 141 7.06 3.95 10.25
C PHE A 141 6.41 5.27 9.82
N ALA A 142 5.79 5.96 10.77
CA ALA A 142 5.23 7.28 10.54
C ALA A 142 6.28 8.39 10.81
N PRO A 143 6.34 9.44 10.00
CA PRO A 143 5.54 9.68 8.80
C PRO A 143 6.06 8.86 7.60
N VAL A 144 5.14 8.12 6.97
CA VAL A 144 5.45 7.12 5.93
C VAL A 144 6.21 7.70 4.74
N TYR A 145 5.89 8.95 4.35
CA TYR A 145 6.53 9.60 3.21
C TYR A 145 7.99 10.02 3.46
N LEU A 146 8.44 10.10 4.74
CA LEU A 146 9.82 10.45 5.10
C LEU A 146 10.66 9.24 5.49
N LEU A 147 10.08 8.32 6.28
CA LEU A 147 10.80 7.19 6.83
C LEU A 147 10.72 5.99 5.89
N LEU A 148 11.86 5.65 5.28
CA LEU A 148 11.98 4.53 4.34
C LEU A 148 12.21 3.18 5.03
N SER A 149 11.85 3.06 6.30
CA SER A 149 11.99 1.82 7.04
C SER A 149 10.67 1.06 7.09
N LEU A 150 10.72 -0.21 6.75
CA LEU A 150 9.63 -1.16 6.90
C LEU A 150 10.04 -2.22 7.91
N ILE A 151 9.13 -2.56 8.82
CA ILE A 151 9.25 -3.80 9.56
C ILE A 151 8.61 -4.89 8.72
N HIS A 152 9.41 -5.79 8.20
CA HIS A 152 8.96 -7.01 7.54
C HIS A 152 8.76 -8.10 8.59
N ILE A 153 7.51 -8.53 8.76
CA ILE A 153 7.16 -9.63 9.65
C ILE A 153 6.64 -10.76 8.75
N SER A 154 7.44 -11.81 8.61
CA SER A 154 6.97 -13.13 8.23
C SER A 154 6.80 -13.96 9.50
N GLU A 155 5.83 -14.86 9.53
CA GLU A 155 5.73 -15.80 10.64
C GLU A 155 7.04 -16.56 10.82
N PRO A 156 7.50 -16.75 12.07
CA PRO A 156 8.67 -17.57 12.32
C PRO A 156 8.39 -19.00 11.85
N THR A 157 9.16 -19.45 10.89
CA THR A 157 9.16 -20.83 10.41
C THR A 157 9.80 -21.83 11.39
N ARG A 158 10.01 -21.42 12.65
CA ARG A 158 10.55 -22.33 13.67
C ARG A 158 9.43 -23.24 14.16
N PRO A 159 9.56 -24.57 13.98
CA PRO A 159 8.79 -25.51 14.77
C PRO A 159 9.19 -25.34 16.23
N TYR A 160 8.22 -25.21 17.11
CA TYR A 160 8.44 -25.27 18.55
C TYR A 160 8.85 -26.67 18.96
#